data_aa1cc42eb77e5a690fe86675c3fcb00b
#
_entry.id   aa1cc42eb77e5a690fe86675c3fcb00b
#
_cell.length_a   1.000
_cell.length_b   1.000
_cell.length_c   1.000
_cell.angle_alpha   90.00
_cell.angle_beta   90.00
_cell.angle_gamma   90.00
#
_symmetry.space_group_name_H-M   'P 1'
#
loop_
_entity.id
_entity.type
_entity.pdbx_description
1 polymer ?
#
loop_
_entity_poly.entity_id
_entity_poly.type
_entity_poly.pdbx_seq_one_letter_code
_entity_poly.pdbx_strand_id
1 'polypeptide(L)'
;MITVGSGMKNNPVYISGIDIACSDYVPRSAALDFDRPENTQLIEYKRGTGVHSETARGISDLSGETKSAVRLYGDSNSTNKLFIGVNKDYISPESSDLIIRITYRDNAEDLTGGEKLSVVYQNSSGKNSLRTIARKGSGLWKTAEIFIDDASLKNGLTYGASLQLGTYSAEENSWCVSSVEIINRKP
;
A
#
# COMPACT_ATOMS: atom_id res chain seq x y z
N MET A 1 -31.42 -7.96 12.70
CA MET A 1 -31.27 -8.05 14.19
C MET A 1 -30.68 -9.42 14.48
N ILE A 2 -29.55 -9.48 15.14
CA ILE A 2 -28.91 -10.74 15.57
C ILE A 2 -29.19 -10.91 17.06
N THR A 3 -29.78 -12.02 17.46
CA THR A 3 -30.04 -12.34 18.86
C THR A 3 -29.30 -13.59 19.24
N VAL A 4 -28.43 -13.48 20.24
CA VAL A 4 -27.70 -14.61 20.81
C VAL A 4 -28.24 -14.84 22.20
N GLY A 5 -28.70 -16.04 22.49
CA GLY A 5 -29.25 -16.38 23.80
C GLY A 5 -28.90 -17.81 24.21
N SER A 6 -28.67 -18.01 25.51
CA SER A 6 -28.50 -19.33 26.10
C SER A 6 -29.84 -19.83 26.64
N GLY A 7 -30.28 -21.00 26.22
CA GLY A 7 -31.48 -21.66 26.71
C GLY A 7 -31.30 -22.40 28.07
N MET A 8 -30.11 -22.39 28.65
CA MET A 8 -29.79 -23.08 29.90
C MET A 8 -29.50 -22.10 31.03
N LYS A 9 -30.24 -22.22 32.14
CA LYS A 9 -30.16 -21.30 33.28
C LYS A 9 -28.81 -21.22 34.02
N ASN A 10 -27.87 -22.13 33.81
CA ASN A 10 -26.64 -22.24 34.61
C ASN A 10 -25.37 -22.49 33.79
N ASN A 11 -25.42 -22.45 32.48
CA ASN A 11 -24.22 -22.59 31.65
C ASN A 11 -24.02 -21.30 30.81
N PRO A 12 -23.09 -20.44 31.22
CA PRO A 12 -22.77 -19.28 30.41
C PRO A 12 -22.14 -19.72 29.09
N VAL A 13 -22.65 -19.16 27.98
CA VAL A 13 -22.03 -19.31 26.66
C VAL A 13 -21.04 -18.20 26.48
N TYR A 14 -19.78 -18.54 26.32
CA TYR A 14 -18.72 -17.59 26.00
C TYR A 14 -18.60 -17.49 24.48
N ILE A 15 -18.82 -16.30 23.94
CA ILE A 15 -18.65 -16.02 22.52
C ILE A 15 -17.37 -15.19 22.36
N SER A 16 -16.35 -15.78 21.76
CA SER A 16 -15.06 -15.10 21.51
C SER A 16 -15.06 -14.23 20.25
N GLY A 17 -16.03 -14.41 19.38
CA GLY A 17 -16.19 -13.62 18.16
C GLY A 17 -17.49 -13.97 17.45
N ILE A 18 -18.01 -13.02 16.67
CA ILE A 18 -19.11 -13.24 15.73
C ILE A 18 -18.63 -12.71 14.39
N ASP A 19 -18.44 -13.61 13.43
CA ASP A 19 -18.18 -13.24 12.05
C ASP A 19 -19.53 -13.12 11.33
N ILE A 20 -19.81 -11.91 10.82
CA ILE A 20 -20.96 -11.67 9.97
C ILE A 20 -20.46 -11.64 8.54
N ALA A 21 -20.60 -12.75 7.82
CA ALA A 21 -20.38 -12.78 6.39
C ALA A 21 -21.63 -12.30 5.66
N CYS A 22 -21.50 -11.22 4.89
CA CYS A 22 -22.47 -10.82 3.89
C CYS A 22 -21.98 -11.38 2.55
N SER A 23 -22.74 -12.27 1.93
CA SER A 23 -22.35 -12.91 0.65
C SER A 23 -22.20 -11.89 -0.50
N ASP A 24 -22.81 -10.73 -0.35
CA ASP A 24 -22.79 -9.66 -1.36
C ASP A 24 -21.81 -8.53 -1.02
N TYR A 25 -21.05 -8.66 0.08
CA TYR A 25 -20.04 -7.68 0.44
C TYR A 25 -18.78 -7.90 -0.38
N VAL A 26 -18.53 -7.04 -1.34
CA VAL A 26 -17.24 -6.94 -2.02
C VAL A 26 -16.42 -5.89 -1.29
N PRO A 27 -15.31 -6.26 -0.64
CA PRO A 27 -14.42 -5.29 -0.03
C PRO A 27 -13.99 -4.25 -1.07
N ARG A 28 -14.06 -2.98 -0.70
CA ARG A 28 -13.76 -1.87 -1.60
C ARG A 28 -12.34 -1.38 -1.53
N SER A 29 -11.62 -1.75 -0.48
CA SER A 29 -10.24 -1.33 -0.31
C SER A 29 -9.42 -2.36 0.43
N ALA A 30 -8.11 -2.33 0.17
CA ALA A 30 -7.11 -3.05 0.94
C ALA A 30 -5.87 -2.17 1.09
N ALA A 31 -5.21 -2.24 2.24
CA ALA A 31 -4.05 -1.43 2.56
C ALA A 31 -2.84 -2.27 2.97
N LEU A 32 -1.65 -1.74 2.71
CA LEU A 32 -0.40 -2.09 3.36
C LEU A 32 -0.02 -0.88 4.20
N ASP A 33 -0.08 -1.01 5.52
CA ASP A 33 0.12 0.09 6.47
C ASP A 33 1.31 -0.23 7.38
N PHE A 34 2.41 0.49 7.21
CA PHE A 34 3.62 0.30 8.00
C PHE A 34 3.56 0.98 9.37
N ASP A 35 2.64 1.93 9.53
CA ASP A 35 2.43 2.63 10.80
C ASP A 35 1.47 1.85 11.71
N ARG A 36 0.49 1.20 11.11
CA ARG A 36 -0.52 0.37 11.78
C ARG A 36 -0.61 -0.99 11.10
N PRO A 37 0.35 -1.90 11.34
CA PRO A 37 0.41 -3.20 10.66
C PRO A 37 -0.84 -4.07 10.81
N GLU A 38 -1.61 -3.86 11.88
CA GLU A 38 -2.90 -4.54 12.12
C GLU A 38 -3.96 -4.19 11.07
N ASN A 39 -3.80 -3.06 10.36
CA ASN A 39 -4.70 -2.63 9.29
C ASN A 39 -4.26 -3.16 7.90
N THR A 40 -3.23 -4.01 7.85
CA THR A 40 -2.68 -4.51 6.60
C THR A 40 -3.49 -5.68 6.06
N GLN A 41 -4.01 -5.55 4.84
CA GLN A 41 -4.70 -6.59 4.06
C GLN A 41 -3.99 -6.89 2.73
N LEU A 42 -3.17 -5.99 2.22
CA LEU A 42 -2.30 -6.26 1.07
C LEU A 42 -1.12 -7.13 1.49
N ILE A 43 -0.54 -7.86 0.53
CA ILE A 43 0.58 -8.75 0.78
C ILE A 43 1.87 -8.05 0.36
N GLU A 44 2.79 -7.88 1.29
CA GLU A 44 4.15 -7.51 0.96
C GLU A 44 4.92 -8.76 0.50
N TYR A 45 5.15 -8.92 -0.81
CA TYR A 45 5.84 -10.10 -1.32
C TYR A 45 7.34 -10.04 -1.17
N LYS A 46 7.92 -8.89 -1.50
CA LYS A 46 9.37 -8.73 -1.47
C LYS A 46 9.76 -7.27 -1.45
N ARG A 47 10.85 -7.04 -0.76
CA ARG A 47 11.67 -5.84 -0.90
C ARG A 47 12.88 -6.20 -1.76
N GLY A 48 13.27 -5.35 -2.71
CA GLY A 48 14.39 -5.63 -3.60
C GLY A 48 15.71 -5.84 -2.86
N THR A 49 16.62 -6.59 -3.46
CA THR A 49 17.99 -6.75 -2.93
C THR A 49 18.76 -5.43 -3.09
N GLY A 50 19.33 -4.91 -2.03
CA GLY A 50 19.97 -3.59 -1.99
C GLY A 50 19.08 -2.51 -1.40
N VAL A 51 17.84 -2.84 -1.09
CA VAL A 51 16.94 -1.98 -0.37
C VAL A 51 17.18 -2.15 1.12
N HIS A 52 17.74 -1.16 1.75
CA HIS A 52 17.54 -0.97 3.18
C HIS A 52 16.11 -0.47 3.41
N SER A 53 15.17 -1.30 3.02
CA SER A 53 13.75 -1.10 3.28
C SER A 53 13.44 -1.59 4.69
N GLU A 54 14.27 -1.22 5.64
CA GLU A 54 13.89 -1.36 7.04
C GLU A 54 12.67 -0.49 7.28
N THR A 55 11.68 -1.03 7.96
CA THR A 55 10.59 -0.21 8.46
C THR A 55 11.19 0.70 9.53
N ALA A 56 11.48 1.93 9.14
CA ALA A 56 11.93 2.94 10.07
C ALA A 56 10.74 3.38 10.92
N ARG A 57 10.90 3.31 12.23
CA ARG A 57 9.87 3.73 13.19
C ARG A 57 10.10 5.18 13.59
N GLY A 58 9.01 5.90 13.84
CA GLY A 58 9.08 7.21 14.43
C GLY A 58 9.69 8.28 13.50
N ILE A 59 9.43 8.23 12.20
CA ILE A 59 9.84 9.29 11.27
C ILE A 59 8.93 10.49 11.48
N SER A 60 9.48 11.59 12.00
CA SER A 60 8.75 12.85 12.15
C SER A 60 8.82 13.70 10.88
N ASP A 61 7.75 14.41 10.59
CA ASP A 61 7.72 15.47 9.60
C ASP A 61 7.99 16.86 10.24
N LEU A 62 7.95 17.93 9.46
CA LEU A 62 8.17 19.29 9.96
C LEU A 62 7.04 19.82 10.86
N SER A 63 5.86 19.19 10.84
CA SER A 63 4.76 19.53 11.77
C SER A 63 4.86 18.80 13.11
N GLY A 64 5.76 17.83 13.21
CA GLY A 64 5.88 16.93 14.36
C GLY A 64 5.00 15.68 14.26
N GLU A 65 4.27 15.49 13.17
CA GLU A 65 3.54 14.24 12.92
C GLU A 65 4.54 13.10 12.69
N THR A 66 4.36 12.01 13.42
CA THR A 66 5.29 10.86 13.42
C THR A 66 4.60 9.63 12.87
N LYS A 67 5.24 8.96 11.90
CA LYS A 67 4.77 7.69 11.32
C LYS A 67 5.91 6.68 11.19
N SER A 68 5.54 5.41 11.17
CA SER A 68 6.44 4.37 10.67
C SER A 68 6.34 4.28 9.15
N ALA A 69 7.44 3.99 8.48
CA ALA A 69 7.48 3.94 7.03
C ALA A 69 8.59 3.04 6.51
N VAL A 70 8.42 2.52 5.32
CA VAL A 70 9.50 1.91 4.56
C VAL A 70 10.29 3.01 3.84
N ARG A 71 11.62 2.90 3.88
CA ARG A 71 12.51 3.80 3.14
C ARG A 71 12.88 3.16 1.80
N LEU A 72 12.56 3.83 0.71
CA LEU A 72 12.89 3.42 -0.64
C LEU A 72 13.96 4.36 -1.20
N TYR A 73 15.09 3.79 -1.62
CA TYR A 73 16.14 4.52 -2.31
C TYR A 73 16.89 3.57 -3.27
N GLY A 74 17.63 4.09 -4.23
CA GLY A 74 18.37 3.32 -5.19
C GLY A 74 19.63 4.01 -5.63
N ASP A 75 20.62 3.22 -6.03
CA ASP A 75 21.70 3.69 -6.87
C ASP A 75 21.40 3.35 -8.34
N SER A 76 22.28 3.77 -9.24
CA SER A 76 22.16 3.51 -10.67
C SER A 76 22.14 2.00 -11.04
N ASN A 77 22.50 1.12 -10.12
CA ASN A 77 22.66 -0.31 -10.33
C ASN A 77 21.66 -1.17 -9.55
N SER A 78 20.98 -0.60 -8.53
CA SER A 78 20.02 -1.33 -7.71
C SER A 78 18.61 -0.79 -7.87
N THR A 79 17.70 -1.69 -8.17
CA THR A 79 16.27 -1.37 -8.26
C THR A 79 15.64 -1.57 -6.90
N ASN A 80 15.45 -0.47 -6.18
CA ASN A 80 14.73 -0.45 -4.91
C ASN A 80 13.24 -0.48 -5.16
N LYS A 81 12.68 -1.66 -5.05
CA LYS A 81 11.28 -1.90 -5.37
C LYS A 81 10.58 -2.59 -4.21
N LEU A 82 9.45 -2.05 -3.82
CA LEU A 82 8.48 -2.71 -2.97
C LEU A 82 7.47 -3.42 -3.86
N PHE A 83 7.38 -4.74 -3.72
CA PHE A 83 6.44 -5.58 -4.48
C PHE A 83 5.23 -5.91 -3.61
N ILE A 84 4.05 -5.54 -4.09
CA ILE A 84 2.80 -5.65 -3.35
C ILE A 84 1.84 -6.55 -4.11
N GLY A 85 1.35 -7.58 -3.45
CA GLY A 85 0.29 -8.44 -3.94
C GLY A 85 -1.07 -8.05 -3.41
N VAL A 86 -2.10 -8.41 -4.15
CA VAL A 86 -3.49 -8.23 -3.74
C VAL A 86 -4.03 -9.56 -3.26
N ASN A 87 -4.64 -9.54 -2.08
CA ASN A 87 -5.43 -10.64 -1.60
C ASN A 87 -6.85 -10.54 -2.17
N LYS A 88 -7.27 -11.56 -2.90
CA LYS A 88 -8.59 -11.64 -3.55
C LYS A 88 -9.78 -11.52 -2.59
N ASP A 89 -9.55 -11.79 -1.31
CA ASP A 89 -10.59 -11.70 -0.29
C ASP A 89 -10.94 -10.24 0.05
N TYR A 90 -10.09 -9.29 -0.32
CA TYR A 90 -10.28 -7.86 -0.07
C TYR A 90 -10.49 -7.04 -1.33
N ILE A 91 -9.86 -7.42 -2.45
CA ILE A 91 -10.05 -6.74 -3.74
C ILE A 91 -10.09 -7.79 -4.84
N SER A 92 -11.10 -7.72 -5.70
CA SER A 92 -11.19 -8.61 -6.86
C SER A 92 -10.01 -8.40 -7.81
N PRO A 93 -9.35 -9.47 -8.25
CA PRO A 93 -8.31 -9.39 -9.29
C PRO A 93 -8.81 -8.82 -10.63
N GLU A 94 -10.11 -8.86 -10.86
CA GLU A 94 -10.77 -8.33 -12.07
C GLU A 94 -11.09 -6.83 -11.96
N SER A 95 -10.83 -6.21 -10.78
CA SER A 95 -11.03 -4.78 -10.61
C SER A 95 -10.07 -4.01 -11.51
N SER A 96 -10.61 -3.14 -12.35
CA SER A 96 -9.84 -2.35 -13.31
C SER A 96 -9.88 -0.85 -13.03
N ASP A 97 -10.91 -0.37 -12.34
CA ASP A 97 -11.12 1.03 -12.03
C ASP A 97 -10.77 1.30 -10.56
N LEU A 98 -9.56 1.80 -10.34
CA LEU A 98 -8.94 1.86 -9.03
C LEU A 98 -8.48 3.26 -8.68
N ILE A 99 -8.37 3.52 -7.38
CA ILE A 99 -7.51 4.56 -6.81
C ILE A 99 -6.38 3.87 -6.07
N ILE A 100 -5.14 4.20 -6.40
CA ILE A 100 -3.98 3.86 -5.56
C ILE A 100 -3.65 5.10 -4.74
N ARG A 101 -3.79 4.97 -3.43
CA ARG A 101 -3.50 6.04 -2.47
C ARG A 101 -2.19 5.70 -1.74
N ILE A 102 -1.23 6.63 -1.77
CA ILE A 102 0.09 6.43 -1.18
C ILE A 102 0.37 7.57 -0.22
N THR A 103 0.60 7.22 1.06
CA THR A 103 1.04 8.17 2.08
C THR A 103 2.56 8.14 2.17
N TYR A 104 3.20 9.28 1.99
CA TYR A 104 4.65 9.42 1.95
C TYR A 104 5.10 10.73 2.62
N ARG A 105 6.37 10.76 3.03
CA ARG A 105 7.01 12.00 3.49
C ARG A 105 7.52 12.77 2.29
N ASP A 106 7.04 14.00 2.13
CA ASP A 106 7.46 14.93 1.09
C ASP A 106 8.69 15.72 1.57
N ASN A 107 9.86 15.04 1.54
CA ASN A 107 11.10 15.59 2.09
C ASN A 107 11.41 16.97 1.51
N ALA A 108 11.86 17.88 2.38
CA ALA A 108 12.21 19.25 2.03
C ALA A 108 13.61 19.39 1.43
N GLU A 109 14.45 18.35 1.54
CA GLU A 109 15.86 18.40 1.18
C GLU A 109 16.04 18.21 -0.33
N ASP A 110 16.81 19.10 -0.88
CA ASP A 110 17.39 19.17 -2.23
C ASP A 110 16.67 18.42 -3.38
N LEU A 111 15.67 19.06 -3.96
CA LEU A 111 14.91 18.53 -5.09
C LEU A 111 15.63 18.73 -6.45
N THR A 112 16.95 18.70 -6.47
CA THR A 112 17.75 19.03 -7.65
C THR A 112 17.58 18.08 -8.82
N GLY A 113 16.88 16.94 -8.65
CA GLY A 113 16.84 15.87 -9.64
C GLY A 113 15.48 15.46 -10.17
N GLY A 114 14.38 16.08 -9.75
CA GLY A 114 13.06 15.64 -10.22
C GLY A 114 12.75 14.19 -9.84
N GLU A 115 13.20 13.78 -8.69
CA GLU A 115 13.05 12.43 -8.14
C GLU A 115 11.61 12.04 -7.99
N LYS A 116 11.27 10.92 -8.57
CA LYS A 116 9.90 10.42 -8.62
C LYS A 116 9.78 9.07 -7.97
N LEU A 117 8.69 8.85 -7.26
CA LEU A 117 8.24 7.52 -6.92
C LEU A 117 7.50 6.94 -8.11
N SER A 118 8.01 5.84 -8.63
CA SER A 118 7.40 5.08 -9.72
C SER A 118 6.39 4.11 -9.15
N VAL A 119 5.22 4.07 -9.74
CA VAL A 119 4.14 3.12 -9.44
C VAL A 119 3.88 2.32 -10.70
N VAL A 120 4.26 1.04 -10.69
CA VAL A 120 4.08 0.12 -11.82
C VAL A 120 2.98 -0.86 -11.50
N TYR A 121 2.07 -1.05 -12.44
CA TYR A 121 0.99 -2.02 -12.40
C TYR A 121 0.84 -2.68 -13.77
N GLN A 122 0.15 -3.81 -13.84
CA GLN A 122 -0.22 -4.43 -15.11
C GLN A 122 -1.57 -3.88 -15.56
N ASN A 123 -1.68 -3.49 -16.82
CA ASN A 123 -2.94 -3.05 -17.40
C ASN A 123 -3.77 -4.24 -17.92
N SER A 124 -5.00 -3.97 -18.35
CA SER A 124 -5.94 -4.99 -18.84
C SER A 124 -5.46 -5.77 -20.07
N SER A 125 -4.50 -5.21 -20.83
CA SER A 125 -3.85 -5.92 -21.94
C SER A 125 -2.62 -6.74 -21.50
N GLY A 126 -2.35 -6.86 -20.21
CA GLY A 126 -1.22 -7.60 -19.68
C GLY A 126 0.13 -6.90 -19.80
N LYS A 127 0.14 -5.61 -20.18
CA LYS A 127 1.36 -4.81 -20.28
C LYS A 127 1.60 -4.02 -19.00
N ASN A 128 2.88 -3.80 -18.68
CA ASN A 128 3.24 -2.95 -17.55
C ASN A 128 2.96 -1.48 -17.89
N SER A 129 2.23 -0.83 -17.02
CA SER A 129 1.94 0.60 -17.05
C SER A 129 2.64 1.31 -15.91
N LEU A 130 3.01 2.56 -16.11
CA LEU A 130 3.77 3.39 -15.15
C LEU A 130 2.99 4.65 -14.82
N ARG A 131 2.92 4.96 -13.53
CA ARG A 131 2.55 6.27 -13.00
C ARG A 131 3.67 6.78 -12.11
N THR A 132 3.74 8.08 -11.90
CA THR A 132 4.77 8.68 -11.06
C THR A 132 4.20 9.72 -10.12
N ILE A 133 4.77 9.79 -8.91
CA ILE A 133 4.52 10.83 -7.92
C ILE A 133 5.80 11.67 -7.82
N ALA A 134 5.68 12.99 -7.92
CA ALA A 134 6.79 13.91 -7.70
C ALA A 134 6.67 14.56 -6.32
N ARG A 135 7.80 14.67 -5.62
CA ARG A 135 7.90 15.45 -4.38
C ARG A 135 7.85 16.95 -4.67
N LYS A 136 7.36 17.71 -3.71
CA LYS A 136 7.32 19.18 -3.73
C LYS A 136 8.20 19.83 -2.66
N GLY A 137 8.81 19.03 -1.80
CA GLY A 137 9.71 19.49 -0.75
C GLY A 137 9.02 20.21 0.40
N SER A 138 7.80 19.85 0.74
CA SER A 138 7.10 20.50 1.86
C SER A 138 7.59 20.06 3.24
N GLY A 139 8.34 18.98 3.33
CA GLY A 139 8.78 18.37 4.59
C GLY A 139 7.68 17.71 5.41
N LEU A 140 6.45 17.64 4.88
CA LEU A 140 5.27 17.12 5.57
C LEU A 140 4.91 15.71 5.06
N TRP A 141 4.13 14.99 5.85
CA TRP A 141 3.42 13.81 5.34
C TRP A 141 2.36 14.24 4.35
N LYS A 142 2.32 13.55 3.21
CA LYS A 142 1.38 13.79 2.11
C LYS A 142 0.75 12.50 1.68
N THR A 143 -0.44 12.62 1.10
CA THR A 143 -1.11 11.51 0.44
C THR A 143 -1.34 11.87 -1.03
N ALA A 144 -0.86 11.02 -1.92
CA ALA A 144 -1.14 11.11 -3.35
C ALA A 144 -2.18 10.08 -3.74
N GLU A 145 -3.06 10.44 -4.66
CA GLU A 145 -4.04 9.55 -5.29
C GLU A 145 -3.73 9.41 -6.77
N ILE A 146 -3.68 8.18 -7.25
CA ILE A 146 -3.47 7.83 -8.65
C ILE A 146 -4.73 7.10 -9.12
N PHE A 147 -5.40 7.69 -10.10
CA PHE A 147 -6.57 7.11 -10.74
C PHE A 147 -6.14 6.20 -11.87
N ILE A 148 -6.63 4.96 -11.87
CA ILE A 148 -6.33 3.93 -12.88
C ILE A 148 -7.66 3.32 -13.31
N ASP A 149 -7.92 3.28 -14.60
CA ASP A 149 -9.15 2.75 -15.20
C ASP A 149 -8.92 1.48 -16.05
N ASP A 150 -7.67 1.05 -16.14
CA ASP A 150 -7.24 -0.08 -16.96
C ASP A 150 -6.42 -1.12 -16.19
N ALA A 151 -6.52 -1.18 -14.88
CA ALA A 151 -5.71 -2.08 -14.07
C ALA A 151 -6.08 -3.56 -14.28
N SER A 152 -5.09 -4.43 -14.06
CA SER A 152 -5.25 -5.86 -13.86
C SER A 152 -4.46 -6.28 -12.62
N LEU A 153 -5.17 -6.73 -11.59
CA LEU A 153 -4.57 -7.11 -10.31
C LEU A 153 -4.27 -8.62 -10.23
N LYS A 154 -4.01 -9.25 -11.37
CA LYS A 154 -3.80 -10.70 -11.49
C LYS A 154 -2.40 -11.18 -11.11
N ASN A 155 -1.66 -10.39 -10.32
CA ASN A 155 -0.33 -10.73 -9.85
C ASN A 155 0.68 -11.03 -11.00
N GLY A 156 0.57 -10.30 -12.10
CA GLY A 156 1.36 -10.51 -13.32
C GLY A 156 2.74 -9.84 -13.31
N LEU A 157 3.09 -9.09 -12.27
CA LEU A 157 4.41 -8.48 -12.13
C LEU A 157 5.42 -9.47 -11.54
N THR A 158 6.68 -9.06 -11.49
CA THR A 158 7.77 -9.83 -10.86
C THR A 158 7.37 -10.27 -9.45
N TYR A 159 7.77 -11.47 -9.06
CA TYR A 159 7.42 -12.15 -7.80
C TYR A 159 5.91 -12.39 -7.59
N GLY A 160 5.09 -12.31 -8.63
CA GLY A 160 3.65 -12.45 -8.49
C GLY A 160 2.97 -11.22 -7.88
N ALA A 161 3.58 -10.05 -7.98
CA ALA A 161 2.99 -8.82 -7.48
C ALA A 161 1.94 -8.26 -8.44
N SER A 162 1.00 -7.49 -7.88
CA SER A 162 0.04 -6.69 -8.65
C SER A 162 0.48 -5.23 -8.80
N LEU A 163 1.27 -4.76 -7.85
CA LEU A 163 1.76 -3.39 -7.77
C LEU A 163 3.24 -3.40 -7.39
N GLN A 164 4.00 -2.47 -7.96
CA GLN A 164 5.39 -2.25 -7.63
C GLN A 164 5.64 -0.77 -7.40
N LEU A 165 6.23 -0.43 -6.27
CA LEU A 165 6.76 0.91 -6.01
C LEU A 165 8.27 0.89 -6.15
N GLY A 166 8.84 1.95 -6.71
CA GLY A 166 10.29 2.07 -6.86
C GLY A 166 10.75 3.50 -7.08
N THR A 167 12.02 3.74 -6.80
CA THR A 167 12.66 5.04 -7.01
C THR A 167 14.12 4.83 -7.42
N TYR A 168 14.70 5.86 -8.01
CA TYR A 168 16.14 5.96 -8.27
C TYR A 168 16.82 7.01 -7.37
N SER A 169 16.09 7.50 -6.36
CA SER A 169 16.63 8.46 -5.41
C SER A 169 17.78 7.87 -4.61
N ALA A 170 18.84 8.64 -4.40
CA ALA A 170 19.93 8.29 -3.50
C ALA A 170 19.42 8.11 -2.04
N GLU A 171 20.24 7.49 -1.21
CA GLU A 171 19.85 7.15 0.17
C GLU A 171 19.46 8.38 1.00
N GLU A 172 20.24 9.45 0.89
CA GLU A 172 19.99 10.72 1.54
C GLU A 172 18.64 11.33 1.14
N ASN A 173 18.20 11.06 -0.09
CA ASN A 173 16.95 11.52 -0.66
C ASN A 173 15.88 10.41 -0.73
N SER A 174 15.95 9.43 0.17
CA SER A 174 15.02 8.30 0.19
C SER A 174 13.56 8.72 0.26
N TRP A 175 12.71 7.91 -0.35
CA TRP A 175 11.25 8.02 -0.19
C TRP A 175 10.81 7.24 1.05
N CYS A 176 10.19 7.93 1.99
CA CYS A 176 9.55 7.29 3.14
C CYS A 176 8.07 7.08 2.81
N VAL A 177 7.66 5.83 2.64
CA VAL A 177 6.27 5.44 2.35
C VAL A 177 5.68 4.81 3.60
N SER A 178 4.62 5.42 4.15
CA SER A 178 3.95 4.93 5.36
C SER A 178 2.81 3.97 5.06
N SER A 179 2.07 4.20 3.98
CA SER A 179 1.00 3.29 3.57
C SER A 179 0.76 3.30 2.08
N VAL A 180 0.22 2.18 1.59
CA VAL A 180 -0.30 2.01 0.24
C VAL A 180 -1.70 1.42 0.35
N GLU A 181 -2.69 2.08 -0.21
CA GLU A 181 -4.07 1.60 -0.24
C GLU A 181 -4.54 1.48 -1.68
N ILE A 182 -5.22 0.39 -1.99
CA ILE A 182 -5.90 0.17 -3.27
C ILE A 182 -7.39 0.24 -3.00
N ILE A 183 -8.09 1.10 -3.70
CA ILE A 183 -9.53 1.32 -3.56
C ILE A 183 -10.20 0.99 -4.90
N ASN A 184 -11.18 0.08 -4.87
CA ASN A 184 -12.02 -0.20 -6.01
C ASN A 184 -13.11 0.87 -6.13
N ARG A 185 -13.16 1.58 -7.26
CA ARG A 185 -14.14 2.64 -7.51
C ARG A 185 -15.49 2.10 -7.97
N LYS A 186 -15.47 0.94 -8.61
CA LYS A 186 -16.69 0.22 -9.03
C LYS A 186 -16.84 -1.03 -8.18
N PRO A 187 -17.92 -1.13 -7.42
CA PRO A 187 -18.23 -2.33 -6.65
C PRO A 187 -18.56 -3.52 -7.55
#